data_89b52678aa92a42061b3b8964301877b
#
_entry.id   89b52678aa92a42061b3b8964301877b
#
_cell.length_a   1.000
_cell.length_b   1.000
_cell.length_c   1.000
_cell.angle_alpha   90.00
_cell.angle_beta   90.00
_cell.angle_gamma   90.00
#
_symmetry.space_group_name_H-M   'P 1'
#
loop_
_entity.id
_entity.type
_entity.pdbx_description
1 polymer ?
#
loop_
_entity_poly.entity_id
_entity_poly.type
_entity_poly.pdbx_seq_one_letter_code
_entity_poly.pdbx_strand_id
1 'polypeptide(L)'
;SGSMALNRMQAAKGAAFSLLTEAYQSRDQISLIPFQGDAADVLVPPTRSIALTKKRLETMACGGGSPLAHALSMAARTGMNAQKSGDVGKVVVVCIGDGRANVPLDVSLGTAEPLEPGTKPDRQALKDELIDTAKQLGSIPGFSLLMLDTENKFVSTGLAKDIADAAQGRYFKLPKTNEAAIAELTQGAVGAMKA
;
A
#
# COMPACT_ATOMS: atom_id res chain seq x y z
N SER A 1 16.85 13.95 2.85
CA SER A 1 17.76 13.54 3.92
C SER A 1 17.24 12.25 4.56
N GLY A 2 18.14 11.41 5.10
CA GLY A 2 17.78 10.14 5.73
C GLY A 2 16.76 10.27 6.87
N SER A 3 16.77 11.38 7.61
CA SER A 3 15.81 11.66 8.68
C SER A 3 14.37 11.82 8.16
N MET A 4 14.17 12.40 6.99
CA MET A 4 12.81 12.53 6.40
C MET A 4 12.28 11.20 5.90
N ALA A 5 13.14 10.32 5.40
CA ALA A 5 12.76 8.96 5.02
C ALA A 5 12.38 8.14 6.26
N LEU A 6 13.14 8.28 7.34
CA LEU A 6 12.86 7.63 8.62
C LEU A 6 11.52 8.07 9.21
N ASN A 7 11.23 9.38 9.23
CA ASN A 7 9.97 9.92 9.75
C ASN A 7 8.76 9.43 8.96
N ARG A 8 8.88 9.34 7.63
CA ARG A 8 7.80 8.78 6.78
C ARG A 8 7.57 7.31 7.08
N MET A 9 8.64 6.55 7.28
CA MET A 9 8.54 5.15 7.64
C MET A 9 7.90 4.95 9.03
N GLN A 10 8.23 5.78 9.99
CA GLN A 10 7.59 5.76 11.32
C GLN A 10 6.09 6.03 11.21
N ALA A 11 5.70 7.05 10.44
CA ALA A 11 4.28 7.35 10.19
C ALA A 11 3.56 6.19 9.49
N ALA A 12 4.20 5.57 8.48
CA ALA A 12 3.64 4.42 7.78
C ALA A 12 3.47 3.20 8.70
N LYS A 13 4.48 2.89 9.52
CA LYS A 13 4.38 1.81 10.51
C LYS A 13 3.31 2.09 11.55
N GLY A 14 3.19 3.33 12.04
CA GLY A 14 2.14 3.75 12.97
C GLY A 14 0.73 3.54 12.40
N ALA A 15 0.50 3.95 11.15
CA ALA A 15 -0.75 3.69 10.45
C ALA A 15 -1.03 2.19 10.32
N ALA A 16 -0.03 1.39 9.93
CA ALA A 16 -0.17 -0.06 9.81
C ALA A 16 -0.50 -0.71 11.16
N PHE A 17 0.15 -0.32 12.26
CA PHE A 17 -0.19 -0.81 13.60
C PHE A 17 -1.63 -0.49 14.01
N SER A 18 -2.13 0.68 13.67
CA SER A 18 -3.53 1.04 13.97
C SER A 18 -4.52 0.16 13.20
N LEU A 19 -4.17 -0.26 11.97
CA LEU A 19 -4.95 -1.22 11.19
C LEU A 19 -4.99 -2.60 11.82
N LEU A 20 -3.90 -3.05 12.45
CA LEU A 20 -3.87 -4.31 13.19
C LEU A 20 -4.86 -4.31 14.36
N THR A 21 -4.95 -3.20 15.09
CA THR A 21 -5.92 -3.02 16.17
C THR A 21 -7.35 -3.09 15.65
N GLU A 22 -7.65 -2.39 14.56
CA GLU A 22 -8.97 -2.41 13.91
C GLU A 22 -9.34 -3.82 13.42
N ALA A 23 -8.41 -4.51 12.76
CA ALA A 23 -8.61 -5.87 12.26
C ALA A 23 -8.88 -6.86 13.41
N TYR A 24 -8.19 -6.72 14.53
CA TYR A 24 -8.44 -7.55 15.72
C TYR A 24 -9.85 -7.34 16.27
N GLN A 25 -10.29 -6.10 16.43
CA GLN A 25 -11.62 -5.77 16.94
C GLN A 25 -12.74 -6.27 16.03
N SER A 26 -12.54 -6.15 14.72
CA SER A 26 -13.51 -6.56 13.70
C SER A 26 -13.41 -8.05 13.32
N ARG A 27 -12.44 -8.79 13.85
CA ARG A 27 -12.12 -10.18 13.47
C ARG A 27 -11.81 -10.37 11.99
N ASP A 28 -11.24 -9.35 11.36
CA ASP A 28 -10.86 -9.38 9.96
C ASP A 28 -9.60 -10.23 9.74
N GLN A 29 -9.42 -10.69 8.52
CA GLN A 29 -8.13 -11.15 8.04
C GLN A 29 -7.30 -9.96 7.57
N ILE A 30 -6.00 -10.02 7.81
CA ILE A 30 -5.05 -9.02 7.34
C ILE A 30 -3.91 -9.70 6.58
N SER A 31 -3.43 -9.05 5.54
CA SER A 31 -2.25 -9.43 4.77
C SER A 31 -1.28 -8.26 4.72
N LEU A 32 0.01 -8.55 4.70
CA LEU A 32 1.08 -7.54 4.62
C LEU A 32 1.92 -7.77 3.37
N ILE A 33 1.95 -6.77 2.51
CA ILE A 33 2.66 -6.79 1.23
C ILE A 33 3.63 -5.59 1.19
N PRO A 34 4.86 -5.74 1.66
CA PRO A 34 5.88 -4.72 1.47
C PRO A 34 6.27 -4.61 0.00
N PHE A 35 6.59 -3.40 -0.43
CA PHE A 35 7.11 -3.14 -1.77
C PHE A 35 8.41 -2.33 -1.67
N GLN A 36 9.51 -3.02 -1.87
CA GLN A 36 10.86 -2.47 -1.82
C GLN A 36 11.78 -3.27 -2.75
N GLY A 37 12.89 -2.67 -3.19
CA GLY A 37 13.75 -3.31 -4.18
C GLY A 37 13.06 -3.36 -5.55
N ASP A 38 13.17 -4.49 -6.23
CA ASP A 38 12.65 -4.64 -7.59
C ASP A 38 11.25 -5.25 -7.65
N ALA A 39 10.76 -5.84 -6.58
CA ALA A 39 9.46 -6.49 -6.54
C ALA A 39 8.75 -6.32 -5.20
N ALA A 40 7.43 -6.47 -5.21
CA ALA A 40 6.63 -6.65 -3.99
C ALA A 40 6.56 -8.14 -3.65
N ASP A 41 6.34 -8.45 -2.37
CA ASP A 41 6.19 -9.82 -1.88
C ASP A 41 5.10 -9.90 -0.81
N VAL A 42 4.43 -11.05 -0.71
CA VAL A 42 3.45 -11.31 0.35
C VAL A 42 4.20 -11.78 1.60
N LEU A 43 4.57 -10.84 2.45
CA LEU A 43 5.30 -11.13 3.69
C LEU A 43 4.41 -11.87 4.71
N VAL A 44 3.14 -11.51 4.77
CA VAL A 44 2.12 -12.17 5.60
C VAL A 44 0.90 -12.44 4.73
N PRO A 45 0.59 -13.70 4.42
CA PRO A 45 -0.67 -14.04 3.73
C PRO A 45 -1.88 -13.74 4.62
N PRO A 46 -3.10 -13.70 4.05
CA PRO A 46 -4.31 -13.39 4.80
C PRO A 46 -4.44 -14.24 6.07
N THR A 47 -4.50 -13.58 7.22
CA THR A 47 -4.52 -14.24 8.55
C THR A 47 -5.26 -13.38 9.57
N ARG A 48 -5.84 -14.03 10.58
CA ARG A 48 -6.36 -13.37 11.79
C ARG A 48 -5.31 -13.26 12.91
N SER A 49 -4.09 -13.77 12.69
CA SER A 49 -2.99 -13.68 13.67
C SER A 49 -2.36 -12.31 13.68
N ILE A 50 -2.88 -11.42 14.51
CA ILE A 50 -2.36 -10.06 14.67
C ILE A 50 -0.93 -10.09 15.26
N ALA A 51 -0.65 -11.01 16.18
CA ALA A 51 0.69 -11.14 16.76
C ALA A 51 1.76 -11.46 15.71
N LEU A 52 1.47 -12.37 14.76
CA LEU A 52 2.37 -12.68 13.64
C LEU A 52 2.59 -11.45 12.76
N THR A 53 1.50 -10.78 12.37
CA THR A 53 1.58 -9.61 11.49
C THR A 53 2.34 -8.47 12.15
N LYS A 54 2.08 -8.21 13.43
CA LYS A 54 2.81 -7.21 14.23
C LYS A 54 4.31 -7.48 14.23
N LYS A 55 4.72 -8.71 14.57
CA LYS A 55 6.13 -9.11 14.57
C LYS A 55 6.81 -8.91 13.22
N ARG A 56 6.13 -9.27 12.12
CA ARG A 56 6.64 -9.07 10.76
C ARG A 56 6.78 -7.60 10.41
N LEU A 57 5.79 -6.78 10.77
CA LEU A 57 5.82 -5.33 10.54
C LEU A 57 6.96 -4.65 11.31
N GLU A 58 7.20 -5.04 12.57
CA GLU A 58 8.29 -4.50 13.40
C GLU A 58 9.66 -4.75 12.79
N THR A 59 9.88 -5.96 12.26
CA THR A 59 11.18 -6.40 11.71
C THR A 59 11.33 -6.09 10.21
N MET A 60 10.32 -5.52 9.57
CA MET A 60 10.35 -5.22 8.14
C MET A 60 11.42 -4.19 7.81
N ALA A 61 12.31 -4.55 6.89
CA ALA A 61 13.33 -3.65 6.35
C ALA A 61 12.70 -2.57 5.47
N CYS A 62 13.42 -1.49 5.26
CA CYS A 62 12.96 -0.34 4.49
C CYS A 62 14.08 0.15 3.58
N GLY A 63 13.74 0.54 2.36
CA GLY A 63 14.68 1.13 1.40
C GLY A 63 14.67 0.42 0.05
N GLY A 64 15.44 0.97 -0.89
CA GLY A 64 15.52 0.46 -2.24
C GLY A 64 14.46 1.04 -3.19
N GLY A 65 14.06 0.26 -4.17
CA GLY A 65 13.06 0.62 -5.16
C GLY A 65 11.64 0.72 -4.60
N SER A 66 10.72 1.16 -5.43
CA SER A 66 9.30 1.28 -5.12
C SER A 66 8.46 0.64 -6.23
N PRO A 67 8.32 -0.72 -6.24
CA PRO A 67 7.54 -1.47 -7.22
C PRO A 67 6.03 -1.40 -6.89
N LEU A 68 5.46 -0.20 -6.90
CA LEU A 68 4.09 0.04 -6.41
C LEU A 68 3.02 -0.62 -7.30
N ALA A 69 3.19 -0.60 -8.62
CA ALA A 69 2.25 -1.27 -9.54
C ALA A 69 2.22 -2.79 -9.26
N HIS A 70 3.38 -3.40 -9.03
CA HIS A 70 3.45 -4.81 -8.64
C HIS A 70 2.77 -5.08 -7.30
N ALA A 71 2.95 -4.19 -6.30
CA ALA A 71 2.29 -4.32 -5.01
C ALA A 71 0.76 -4.28 -5.12
N LEU A 72 0.21 -3.37 -5.92
CA LEU A 72 -1.23 -3.30 -6.17
C LEU A 72 -1.75 -4.55 -6.89
N SER A 73 -1.01 -5.05 -7.88
CA SER A 73 -1.35 -6.30 -8.58
C SER A 73 -1.34 -7.50 -7.64
N MET A 74 -0.35 -7.58 -6.74
CA MET A 74 -0.29 -8.64 -5.73
C MET A 74 -1.42 -8.55 -4.71
N ALA A 75 -1.77 -7.33 -4.28
CA ALA A 75 -2.90 -7.11 -3.39
C ALA A 75 -4.22 -7.55 -4.03
N ALA A 76 -4.42 -7.23 -5.32
CA ALA A 76 -5.58 -7.70 -6.07
C ALA A 76 -5.64 -9.23 -6.11
N ARG A 77 -4.56 -9.89 -6.49
CA ARG A 77 -4.48 -11.36 -6.56
C ARG A 77 -4.69 -12.02 -5.21
N THR A 78 -4.05 -11.50 -4.16
CA THR A 78 -4.19 -12.01 -2.79
C THR A 78 -5.62 -11.88 -2.28
N GLY A 79 -6.25 -10.73 -2.50
CA GLY A 79 -7.63 -10.49 -2.11
C GLY A 79 -8.63 -11.35 -2.89
N MET A 80 -8.47 -11.50 -4.20
CA MET A 80 -9.31 -12.40 -5.02
C MET A 80 -9.20 -13.85 -4.56
N ASN A 81 -8.00 -14.31 -4.21
CA ASN A 81 -7.81 -15.66 -3.68
C ASN A 81 -8.49 -15.84 -2.32
N ALA A 82 -8.44 -14.82 -1.45
CA ALA A 82 -9.15 -14.84 -0.17
C ALA A 82 -10.68 -14.86 -0.36
N GLN A 83 -11.22 -14.10 -1.32
CA GLN A 83 -12.66 -14.15 -1.65
C GLN A 83 -13.09 -15.53 -2.15
N LYS A 84 -12.26 -16.18 -2.97
CA LYS A 84 -12.54 -17.55 -3.47
C LYS A 84 -12.61 -18.59 -2.37
N SER A 85 -11.96 -18.37 -1.23
CA SER A 85 -12.06 -19.27 -0.07
C SER A 85 -13.44 -19.22 0.63
N GLY A 86 -14.25 -18.22 0.31
CA GLY A 86 -15.61 -18.06 0.83
C GLY A 86 -15.75 -17.34 2.16
N ASP A 87 -14.64 -17.09 2.87
CA ASP A 87 -14.63 -16.42 4.18
C ASP A 87 -14.55 -14.90 4.10
N VAL A 88 -14.26 -14.35 2.90
CA VAL A 88 -13.99 -12.93 2.68
C VAL A 88 -14.97 -12.38 1.66
N GLY A 89 -15.82 -11.46 2.07
CA GLY A 89 -16.77 -10.77 1.18
C GLY A 89 -16.21 -9.48 0.59
N LYS A 90 -15.58 -8.65 1.43
CA LYS A 90 -15.01 -7.36 1.04
C LYS A 90 -13.50 -7.36 1.24
N VAL A 91 -12.78 -6.70 0.35
CA VAL A 91 -11.34 -6.49 0.42
C VAL A 91 -11.05 -5.00 0.42
N VAL A 92 -10.43 -4.51 1.49
CA VAL A 92 -9.93 -3.14 1.56
C VAL A 92 -8.41 -3.17 1.40
N VAL A 93 -7.92 -2.65 0.29
CA VAL A 93 -6.48 -2.49 0.06
C VAL A 93 -6.06 -1.15 0.63
N VAL A 94 -5.23 -1.16 1.66
CA VAL A 94 -4.67 0.06 2.26
C VAL A 94 -3.24 0.23 1.77
N CYS A 95 -3.02 1.20 0.91
CA CYS A 95 -1.70 1.57 0.42
C CYS A 95 -1.15 2.73 1.25
N ILE A 96 -0.01 2.51 1.90
CA ILE A 96 0.63 3.52 2.75
C ILE A 96 1.94 3.94 2.10
N GLY A 97 2.01 5.16 1.60
CA GLY A 97 3.17 5.67 0.90
C GLY A 97 2.91 7.01 0.22
N ASP A 98 3.88 7.54 -0.48
CA ASP A 98 3.78 8.83 -1.20
C ASP A 98 3.28 8.68 -2.66
N GLY A 99 2.86 7.48 -3.04
CA GLY A 99 2.37 7.17 -4.39
C GLY A 99 3.46 7.09 -5.46
N ARG A 100 4.72 7.25 -5.10
CA ARG A 100 5.81 7.20 -6.08
C ARG A 100 6.16 5.76 -6.43
N ALA A 101 6.33 5.53 -7.74
CA ALA A 101 6.90 4.32 -8.29
C ALA A 101 8.19 4.65 -9.03
N ASN A 102 9.15 3.77 -8.99
CA ASN A 102 10.41 3.88 -9.74
C ASN A 102 10.89 2.54 -10.31
N VAL A 103 10.10 1.49 -10.15
CA VAL A 103 10.35 0.16 -10.73
C VAL A 103 9.18 -0.19 -11.64
N PRO A 104 9.42 -0.41 -12.94
CA PRO A 104 8.40 -0.85 -13.89
C PRO A 104 7.84 -2.24 -13.52
N LEU A 105 6.61 -2.51 -13.91
CA LEU A 105 5.92 -3.75 -13.60
C LEU A 105 6.58 -4.96 -14.27
N ASP A 106 7.05 -4.81 -15.50
CA ASP A 106 7.74 -5.86 -16.26
C ASP A 106 9.06 -6.28 -15.60
N VAL A 107 9.80 -5.32 -15.02
CA VAL A 107 10.99 -5.61 -14.20
C VAL A 107 10.58 -6.40 -12.95
N SER A 108 9.53 -5.97 -12.26
CA SER A 108 9.03 -6.65 -11.06
C SER A 108 8.54 -8.06 -11.33
N LEU A 109 8.00 -8.30 -12.53
CA LEU A 109 7.54 -9.63 -12.99
C LEU A 109 8.67 -10.50 -13.55
N GLY A 110 9.89 -9.97 -13.68
CA GLY A 110 11.03 -10.66 -14.26
C GLY A 110 10.92 -10.87 -15.78
N THR A 111 10.09 -10.09 -16.47
CA THR A 111 9.93 -10.12 -17.94
C THR A 111 10.81 -9.10 -18.66
N ALA A 112 11.40 -8.18 -17.89
CA ALA A 112 12.43 -7.25 -18.37
C ALA A 112 13.61 -7.20 -17.40
N GLU A 113 14.78 -6.85 -17.90
CA GLU A 113 15.98 -6.66 -17.09
C GLU A 113 15.84 -5.41 -16.20
N PRO A 114 16.41 -5.44 -14.99
CA PRO A 114 16.49 -4.26 -14.15
C PRO A 114 17.19 -3.10 -14.87
N LEU A 115 16.74 -1.89 -14.62
CA LEU A 115 17.38 -0.71 -15.19
C LEU A 115 18.84 -0.60 -14.71
N GLU A 116 19.75 -0.27 -15.61
CA GLU A 116 21.14 -0.05 -15.24
C GLU A 116 21.29 1.03 -14.18
N PRO A 117 22.27 0.89 -13.25
CA PRO A 117 22.52 1.88 -12.22
C PRO A 117 22.67 3.29 -12.81
N GLY A 118 21.88 4.23 -12.31
CA GLY A 118 21.87 5.63 -12.80
C GLY A 118 20.89 5.92 -13.92
N THR A 119 20.28 4.91 -14.53
CA THR A 119 19.20 5.09 -15.50
C THR A 119 17.91 5.48 -14.79
N LYS A 120 17.25 6.53 -15.26
CA LYS A 120 15.95 6.93 -14.73
C LYS A 120 14.85 6.34 -15.61
N PRO A 121 13.88 5.64 -15.01
CA PRO A 121 12.76 5.15 -15.78
C PRO A 121 11.90 6.30 -16.32
N ASP A 122 11.18 6.03 -17.39
CA ASP A 122 10.20 6.97 -17.93
C ASP A 122 9.08 7.20 -16.90
N ARG A 123 9.03 8.41 -16.36
CA ARG A 123 8.07 8.78 -15.32
C ARG A 123 6.63 8.74 -15.80
N GLN A 124 6.39 9.07 -17.07
CA GLN A 124 5.05 9.07 -17.62
C GLN A 124 4.57 7.62 -17.81
N ALA A 125 5.42 6.76 -18.36
CA ALA A 125 5.12 5.34 -18.51
C ALA A 125 4.82 4.68 -17.15
N LEU A 126 5.63 4.97 -16.13
CA LEU A 126 5.39 4.46 -14.76
C LEU A 126 4.06 4.98 -14.17
N LYS A 127 3.73 6.25 -14.41
CA LYS A 127 2.47 6.83 -13.96
C LYS A 127 1.28 6.16 -14.65
N ASP A 128 1.34 5.99 -15.96
CA ASP A 128 0.26 5.39 -16.75
C ASP A 128 0.02 3.94 -16.33
N GLU A 129 1.10 3.15 -16.18
CA GLU A 129 1.05 1.78 -15.69
C GLU A 129 0.41 1.68 -14.30
N LEU A 130 0.80 2.57 -13.39
CA LEU A 130 0.30 2.59 -12.03
C LEU A 130 -1.19 2.96 -11.98
N ILE A 131 -1.60 3.95 -12.76
CA ILE A 131 -3.00 4.36 -12.88
C ILE A 131 -3.86 3.25 -13.48
N ASP A 132 -3.37 2.56 -14.51
CA ASP A 132 -4.09 1.42 -15.10
C ASP A 132 -4.21 0.25 -14.12
N THR A 133 -3.16 -0.04 -13.37
CA THR A 133 -3.22 -1.05 -12.30
C THR A 133 -4.23 -0.68 -11.22
N ALA A 134 -4.28 0.59 -10.81
CA ALA A 134 -5.25 1.09 -9.84
C ALA A 134 -6.70 0.99 -10.35
N LYS A 135 -6.95 1.32 -11.61
CA LYS A 135 -8.28 1.15 -12.26
C LYS A 135 -8.69 -0.31 -12.26
N GLN A 136 -7.79 -1.22 -12.63
CA GLN A 136 -8.06 -2.66 -12.62
C GLN A 136 -8.44 -3.15 -11.22
N LEU A 137 -7.69 -2.74 -10.18
CA LEU A 137 -7.98 -3.08 -8.80
C LEU A 137 -9.36 -2.57 -8.38
N GLY A 138 -9.67 -1.31 -8.67
CA GLY A 138 -10.96 -0.70 -8.32
C GLY A 138 -12.16 -1.31 -9.05
N SER A 139 -11.94 -1.97 -10.19
CA SER A 139 -12.99 -2.65 -10.97
C SER A 139 -13.35 -4.05 -10.43
N ILE A 140 -12.55 -4.60 -9.51
CA ILE A 140 -12.81 -5.94 -8.95
C ILE A 140 -13.99 -5.86 -7.97
N PRO A 141 -15.03 -6.69 -8.13
CA PRO A 141 -16.18 -6.68 -7.22
C PRO A 141 -15.78 -6.91 -5.76
N GLY A 142 -16.27 -6.06 -4.87
CA GLY A 142 -15.99 -6.15 -3.43
C GLY A 142 -14.64 -5.56 -3.02
N PHE A 143 -13.87 -4.97 -3.94
CA PHE A 143 -12.61 -4.29 -3.64
C PHE A 143 -12.82 -2.79 -3.42
N SER A 144 -11.99 -2.23 -2.53
CA SER A 144 -11.88 -0.80 -2.31
C SER A 144 -10.41 -0.44 -2.04
N LEU A 145 -9.95 0.70 -2.55
CA LEU A 145 -8.61 1.22 -2.28
C LEU A 145 -8.68 2.40 -1.31
N LEU A 146 -7.86 2.36 -0.28
CA LEU A 146 -7.55 3.48 0.59
C LEU A 146 -6.08 3.86 0.41
N MET A 147 -5.84 5.08 -0.02
CA MET A 147 -4.49 5.62 -0.13
C MET A 147 -4.20 6.53 1.07
N LEU A 148 -3.21 6.15 1.88
CA LEU A 148 -2.71 6.93 3.00
C LEU A 148 -1.37 7.57 2.59
N ASP A 149 -1.42 8.87 2.28
CA ASP A 149 -0.28 9.61 1.75
C ASP A 149 0.67 10.05 2.86
N THR A 150 1.90 9.61 2.77
CA THR A 150 3.00 9.96 3.67
C THR A 150 3.83 11.14 3.17
N GLU A 151 3.41 11.82 2.09
CA GLU A 151 4.19 12.89 1.49
C GLU A 151 4.21 14.14 2.39
N ASN A 152 5.44 14.59 2.71
CA ASN A 152 5.69 15.72 3.61
C ASN A 152 6.11 17.00 2.90
N LYS A 153 6.02 17.06 1.56
CA LYS A 153 6.47 18.22 0.80
C LYS A 153 5.42 19.32 0.76
N PHE A 154 5.88 20.58 0.71
CA PHE A 154 5.00 21.74 0.46
C PHE A 154 4.34 21.67 -0.92
N VAL A 155 5.01 21.05 -1.88
CA VAL A 155 4.45 20.74 -3.21
C VAL A 155 4.28 19.24 -3.31
N SER A 156 3.04 18.79 -3.22
CA SER A 156 2.66 17.39 -3.45
C SER A 156 2.74 17.08 -4.94
N THR A 157 3.17 15.87 -5.28
CA THR A 157 3.10 15.38 -6.66
C THR A 157 1.66 15.09 -7.10
N GLY A 158 0.74 14.94 -6.16
CA GLY A 158 -0.65 14.57 -6.39
C GLY A 158 -0.85 13.10 -6.83
N LEU A 159 0.23 12.35 -7.01
CA LEU A 159 0.17 11.00 -7.57
C LEU A 159 -0.59 10.03 -6.67
N ALA A 160 -0.43 10.13 -5.35
CA ALA A 160 -1.19 9.31 -4.39
C ALA A 160 -2.71 9.54 -4.53
N LYS A 161 -3.11 10.79 -4.76
CA LYS A 161 -4.51 11.12 -5.02
C LYS A 161 -4.98 10.58 -6.36
N ASP A 162 -4.17 10.74 -7.43
CA ASP A 162 -4.48 10.22 -8.76
C ASP A 162 -4.71 8.70 -8.73
N ILE A 163 -3.91 7.96 -7.96
CA ILE A 163 -4.05 6.51 -7.76
C ILE A 163 -5.40 6.18 -7.09
N ALA A 164 -5.74 6.89 -6.02
CA ALA A 164 -7.01 6.69 -5.33
C ALA A 164 -8.21 6.99 -6.23
N ASP A 165 -8.16 8.11 -6.95
CA ASP A 165 -9.22 8.52 -7.89
C ASP A 165 -9.39 7.49 -9.03
N ALA A 166 -8.29 6.98 -9.57
CA ALA A 166 -8.30 5.95 -10.62
C ALA A 166 -8.98 4.64 -10.17
N ALA A 167 -8.76 4.25 -8.92
CA ALA A 167 -9.41 3.08 -8.31
C ALA A 167 -10.82 3.38 -7.77
N GLN A 168 -11.35 4.59 -7.94
CA GLN A 168 -12.59 5.05 -7.29
C GLN A 168 -12.56 4.86 -5.76
N GLY A 169 -11.36 4.96 -5.20
CA GLY A 169 -11.07 4.76 -3.79
C GLY A 169 -11.09 6.05 -2.97
N ARG A 170 -10.46 5.99 -1.81
CA ARG A 170 -10.35 7.13 -0.91
C ARG A 170 -8.90 7.53 -0.70
N TYR A 171 -8.68 8.83 -0.53
CA TYR A 171 -7.38 9.42 -0.28
C TYR A 171 -7.39 10.19 1.03
N PHE A 172 -6.37 9.97 1.86
CA PHE A 172 -6.11 10.76 3.05
C PHE A 172 -4.62 11.06 3.19
N LYS A 173 -4.31 12.27 3.58
CA LYS A 173 -2.95 12.67 3.93
C LYS A 173 -2.69 12.37 5.40
N LEU A 174 -1.63 11.62 5.70
CA LEU A 174 -1.26 11.33 7.07
C LEU A 174 -0.72 12.58 7.79
N PRO A 175 -1.09 12.82 9.05
CA PRO A 175 -0.51 13.87 9.88
C PRO A 175 0.99 13.64 10.12
N LYS A 176 1.74 14.73 10.25
CA LYS A 176 3.22 14.67 10.27
C LYS A 176 3.82 14.09 11.56
N THR A 177 3.14 14.16 12.71
CA THR A 177 3.82 14.01 14.01
C THR A 177 2.98 13.45 15.16
N ASN A 178 1.74 13.07 14.97
CA ASN A 178 0.89 12.61 16.06
C ASN A 178 0.39 11.19 15.82
N GLU A 179 0.94 10.22 16.56
CA GLU A 179 0.55 8.81 16.45
C GLU A 179 -0.94 8.59 16.72
N ALA A 180 -1.52 9.32 17.67
CA ALA A 180 -2.94 9.23 17.98
C ALA A 180 -3.80 9.72 16.81
N ALA A 181 -3.42 10.84 16.17
CA ALA A 181 -4.13 11.38 15.01
C ALA A 181 -4.01 10.44 13.78
N ILE A 182 -2.84 9.80 13.59
CA ILE A 182 -2.63 8.79 12.55
C ILE A 182 -3.56 7.60 12.79
N ALA A 183 -3.61 7.09 14.01
CA ALA A 183 -4.45 5.97 14.39
C ALA A 183 -5.94 6.27 14.19
N GLU A 184 -6.42 7.41 14.69
CA GLU A 184 -7.81 7.85 14.58
C GLU A 184 -8.24 7.99 13.10
N LEU A 185 -7.43 8.68 12.30
CA LEU A 185 -7.71 8.86 10.87
C LEU A 185 -7.75 7.51 10.13
N THR A 186 -6.76 6.66 10.39
CA THR A 186 -6.62 5.36 9.70
C THR A 186 -7.78 4.43 10.06
N GLN A 187 -8.11 4.30 11.34
CA GLN A 187 -9.21 3.46 11.81
C GLN A 187 -10.57 3.99 11.31
N GLY A 188 -10.79 5.30 11.38
CA GLY A 188 -12.00 5.93 10.87
C GLY A 188 -12.18 5.74 9.37
N ALA A 189 -11.11 5.90 8.59
CA ALA A 189 -11.14 5.71 7.14
C ALA A 189 -11.48 4.26 6.76
N VAL A 190 -10.83 3.28 7.37
CA VAL A 190 -11.09 1.85 7.10
C VAL A 190 -12.46 1.44 7.59
N GLY A 191 -12.88 1.87 8.78
CA GLY A 191 -14.22 1.58 9.31
C GLY A 191 -15.33 2.07 8.38
N ALA A 192 -15.19 3.27 7.81
CA ALA A 192 -16.15 3.82 6.85
C ALA A 192 -16.18 3.04 5.52
N MET A 193 -15.09 2.36 5.13
CA MET A 193 -15.03 1.57 3.89
C MET A 193 -15.58 0.16 4.06
N LYS A 194 -15.61 -0.37 5.29
CA LYS A 194 -16.21 -1.68 5.60
C LYS A 194 -17.74 -1.65 5.67
N ALA A 195 -18.26 -0.48 6.01
CA ALA A 195 -19.71 -0.25 6.02
C ALA A 195 -20.26 -0.25 4.60
#